data_e900ce124175ca072b6c0048c9e3025d
#
_entry.id   e900ce124175ca072b6c0048c9e3025d
#
_cell.length_a   1.000
_cell.length_b   1.000
_cell.length_c   1.000
_cell.angle_alpha   90.00
_cell.angle_beta   90.00
_cell.angle_gamma   90.00
#
_symmetry.space_group_name_H-M   'P 1'
#
loop_
_entity.id
_entity.type
_entity.pdbx_description
1 polymer ?
#
loop_
_entity_poly.entity_id
_entity_poly.type
_entity_poly.pdbx_seq_one_letter_code
_entity_poly.pdbx_strand_id
1 'polypeptide(L)'
;MKIIVAQTAASGAIYTRQILSLLLESAQVDQVALIRSRSAADVAKYECVELPQDKRIVEYGADDMFAPTASGSARFDAMIIAPSSVGTLGRIASGVSDSLITRSADVMLKERRRLVILVRETPLSLVHLRNMTLLTEAGAVIMPASPSFYNGESTIEELTMNLSRRVVDMAGVECPRKEWVGKKM
;
A
#
# COMPACT_ATOMS: atom_id res chain seq x y z
N MET A 1 -8.04 -13.45 -5.92
CA MET A 1 -6.87 -12.58 -6.19
C MET A 1 -5.79 -12.80 -5.15
N LYS A 2 -4.51 -12.68 -5.55
CA LYS A 2 -3.35 -12.66 -4.64
C LYS A 2 -2.81 -11.23 -4.55
N ILE A 3 -2.80 -10.66 -3.38
CA ILE A 3 -2.42 -9.26 -3.17
C ILE A 3 -1.14 -9.19 -2.32
N ILE A 4 -0.21 -8.32 -2.70
CA ILE A 4 0.95 -7.98 -1.86
C ILE A 4 0.59 -6.71 -1.10
N VAL A 5 0.76 -6.73 0.21
CA VAL A 5 0.70 -5.53 1.06
C VAL A 5 2.07 -5.31 1.67
N ALA A 6 2.67 -4.17 1.43
CA ALA A 6 3.95 -3.80 2.00
C ALA A 6 3.80 -2.63 2.97
N GLN A 7 4.37 -2.76 4.17
CA GLN A 7 4.42 -1.72 5.18
C GLN A 7 5.85 -1.21 5.35
N THR A 8 6.05 0.08 5.15
CA THR A 8 7.34 0.71 5.47
C THR A 8 7.30 1.36 6.86
N ALA A 9 8.43 1.92 7.30
CA ALA A 9 8.53 2.62 8.57
C ALA A 9 8.04 4.09 8.52
N ALA A 10 7.23 4.48 7.54
CA ALA A 10 6.54 5.76 7.58
C ALA A 10 5.39 5.70 8.61
N SER A 11 5.10 6.81 9.30
CA SER A 11 3.94 6.91 10.19
C SER A 11 2.63 6.68 9.42
N GLY A 12 1.64 6.07 10.05
CA GLY A 12 0.36 5.73 9.44
C GLY A 12 0.14 4.21 9.33
N ALA A 13 0.61 3.42 10.29
CA ALA A 13 0.33 1.97 10.36
C ALA A 13 -1.17 1.65 10.35
N ILE A 14 -2.02 2.60 10.75
CA ILE A 14 -3.47 2.52 10.66
C ILE A 14 -3.94 2.19 9.23
N TYR A 15 -3.29 2.73 8.19
CA TYR A 15 -3.62 2.42 6.79
C TYR A 15 -3.35 0.95 6.47
N THR A 16 -2.22 0.39 6.93
CA THR A 16 -1.92 -1.04 6.73
C THR A 16 -3.00 -1.91 7.35
N ARG A 17 -3.38 -1.62 8.62
CA ARG A 17 -4.42 -2.36 9.34
C ARG A 17 -5.75 -2.31 8.59
N GLN A 18 -6.20 -1.12 8.20
CA GLN A 18 -7.47 -0.93 7.50
C GLN A 18 -7.48 -1.60 6.13
N ILE A 19 -6.40 -1.49 5.35
CA ILE A 19 -6.26 -2.15 4.06
C ILE A 19 -6.33 -3.66 4.21
N LEU A 20 -5.60 -4.24 5.18
CA LEU A 20 -5.66 -5.67 5.46
C LEU A 20 -7.08 -6.11 5.82
N SER A 21 -7.77 -5.38 6.71
CA SER A 21 -9.16 -5.69 7.08
C SER A 21 -10.09 -5.68 5.87
N LEU A 22 -10.01 -4.64 5.01
CA LEU A 22 -10.81 -4.53 3.80
C LEU A 22 -10.55 -5.67 2.80
N LEU A 23 -9.28 -6.06 2.63
CA LEU A 23 -8.91 -7.21 1.77
C LEU A 23 -9.45 -8.53 2.32
N LEU A 24 -9.47 -8.69 3.65
CA LEU A 24 -10.03 -9.87 4.31
C LEU A 24 -11.55 -9.93 4.27
N GLU A 25 -12.25 -8.81 4.19
CA GLU A 25 -13.70 -8.75 4.00
C GLU A 25 -14.13 -9.13 2.56
N SER A 26 -13.22 -8.98 1.58
CA SER A 26 -13.53 -9.26 0.19
C SER A 26 -13.43 -10.75 -0.14
N ALA A 27 -14.48 -11.30 -0.76
CA ALA A 27 -14.48 -12.66 -1.31
C ALA A 27 -13.57 -12.83 -2.54
N GLN A 28 -13.10 -11.73 -3.14
CA GLN A 28 -12.20 -11.75 -4.29
C GLN A 28 -10.76 -12.08 -3.90
N VAL A 29 -10.39 -11.96 -2.60
CA VAL A 29 -9.01 -12.11 -2.11
C VAL A 29 -8.79 -13.48 -1.50
N ASP A 30 -7.97 -14.27 -2.16
CA ASP A 30 -7.60 -15.63 -1.73
C ASP A 30 -6.37 -15.63 -0.82
N GLN A 31 -5.44 -14.71 -1.07
CA GLN A 31 -4.15 -14.63 -0.36
C GLN A 31 -3.64 -13.19 -0.26
N VAL A 32 -3.07 -12.86 0.87
CA VAL A 32 -2.32 -11.62 1.11
C VAL A 32 -0.89 -11.98 1.52
N ALA A 33 0.09 -11.51 0.75
CA ALA A 33 1.50 -11.54 1.14
C ALA A 33 1.83 -10.22 1.84
N LEU A 34 2.03 -10.26 3.15
CA LEU A 34 2.42 -9.10 3.96
C LEU A 34 3.94 -9.02 4.04
N ILE A 35 4.51 -7.90 3.60
CA ILE A 35 5.96 -7.65 3.70
C ILE A 35 6.16 -6.41 4.57
N ARG A 36 6.90 -6.54 5.68
CA ARG A 36 7.21 -5.41 6.55
C ARG A 36 8.67 -5.05 6.52
N SER A 37 8.99 -3.75 6.41
CA SER A 37 10.35 -3.29 6.60
C SER A 37 10.81 -3.52 8.04
N ARG A 38 12.13 -3.54 8.28
CA ARG A 38 12.69 -3.85 9.61
C ARG A 38 12.08 -3.02 10.74
N SER A 39 11.87 -1.72 10.54
CA SER A 39 11.33 -0.81 11.54
C SER A 39 9.81 -0.62 11.46
N ALA A 40 9.11 -1.29 10.55
CA ALA A 40 7.66 -1.11 10.40
C ALA A 40 6.89 -1.62 11.62
N ALA A 41 7.35 -2.73 12.22
CA ALA A 41 6.74 -3.28 13.42
C ALA A 41 6.90 -2.34 14.64
N ASP A 42 8.07 -1.70 14.77
CA ASP A 42 8.33 -0.75 15.85
C ASP A 42 7.44 0.50 15.71
N VAL A 43 7.27 1.01 14.48
CA VAL A 43 6.35 2.13 14.21
C VAL A 43 4.92 1.75 14.53
N ALA A 44 4.44 0.59 14.11
CA ALA A 44 3.08 0.13 14.40
C ALA A 44 2.86 0.01 15.92
N LYS A 45 3.83 -0.52 16.66
CA LYS A 45 3.79 -0.59 18.12
C LYS A 45 3.76 0.79 18.77
N TYR A 46 4.57 1.73 18.27
CA TYR A 46 4.59 3.11 18.75
C TYR A 46 3.26 3.83 18.51
N GLU A 47 2.60 3.54 17.38
CA GLU A 47 1.28 4.07 17.03
C GLU A 47 0.12 3.28 17.67
N CYS A 48 0.39 2.27 18.51
CA CYS A 48 -0.60 1.40 19.14
C CYS A 48 -1.54 0.72 18.11
N VAL A 49 -0.98 0.30 16.97
CA VAL A 49 -1.73 -0.36 15.89
C VAL A 49 -1.37 -1.83 15.82
N GLU A 50 -2.37 -2.68 16.04
CA GLU A 50 -2.28 -4.13 15.82
C GLU A 50 -2.83 -4.50 14.46
N LEU A 51 -2.14 -5.41 13.74
CA LEU A 51 -2.58 -5.89 12.44
C LEU A 51 -3.50 -7.11 12.61
N PRO A 52 -4.50 -7.28 11.74
CA PRO A 52 -5.38 -8.44 11.78
C PRO A 52 -4.60 -9.73 11.49
N GLN A 53 -5.02 -10.82 12.13
CA GLN A 53 -4.50 -12.15 11.88
C GLN A 53 -5.56 -12.97 11.14
N ASP A 54 -5.18 -13.58 10.02
CA ASP A 54 -6.04 -14.46 9.23
C ASP A 54 -5.17 -15.46 8.49
N LYS A 55 -5.68 -16.67 8.26
CA LYS A 55 -4.98 -17.75 7.54
C LYS A 55 -4.60 -17.39 6.10
N ARG A 56 -5.24 -16.40 5.50
CA ARG A 56 -4.94 -15.88 4.16
C ARG A 56 -3.73 -14.94 4.16
N ILE A 57 -3.30 -14.43 5.32
CA ILE A 57 -2.12 -13.58 5.43
C ILE A 57 -0.90 -14.46 5.64
N VAL A 58 0.06 -14.35 4.71
CA VAL A 58 1.40 -14.93 4.86
C VAL A 58 2.39 -13.79 4.98
N GLU A 59 3.07 -13.71 6.11
CA GLU A 59 4.06 -12.66 6.36
C GLU A 59 5.46 -13.08 5.92
N TYR A 60 6.17 -12.17 5.25
CA TYR A 60 7.56 -12.33 4.79
C TYR A 60 8.43 -11.19 5.34
N GLY A 61 9.65 -11.52 5.70
CA GLY A 61 10.65 -10.52 6.06
C GLY A 61 11.11 -9.69 4.86
N ALA A 62 11.46 -8.44 5.10
CA ALA A 62 11.97 -7.58 4.02
C ALA A 62 13.26 -8.08 3.36
N ASP A 63 14.01 -8.97 4.02
CA ASP A 63 15.27 -9.54 3.53
C ASP A 63 15.06 -10.91 2.85
N ASP A 64 13.84 -11.46 2.84
CA ASP A 64 13.52 -12.78 2.26
C ASP A 64 13.38 -12.69 0.73
N MET A 65 14.52 -12.62 0.04
CA MET A 65 14.57 -12.55 -1.42
C MET A 65 14.17 -13.85 -2.14
N PHE A 66 13.92 -14.93 -1.40
CA PHE A 66 13.39 -16.19 -1.92
C PHE A 66 11.87 -16.31 -1.80
N ALA A 67 11.21 -15.35 -1.17
CA ALA A 67 9.75 -15.30 -1.11
C ALA A 67 9.10 -15.27 -2.50
N PRO A 68 7.91 -15.85 -2.67
CA PRO A 68 7.23 -15.90 -3.99
C PRO A 68 7.03 -14.53 -4.65
N THR A 69 6.89 -13.46 -3.85
CA THR A 69 6.68 -12.09 -4.34
C THR A 69 7.88 -11.53 -5.12
N ALA A 70 9.07 -12.11 -4.94
CA ALA A 70 10.28 -11.74 -5.69
C ALA A 70 10.27 -12.20 -7.16
N SER A 71 9.30 -13.03 -7.56
CA SER A 71 9.21 -13.59 -8.91
C SER A 71 7.87 -13.30 -9.59
N GLY A 72 7.91 -12.84 -10.85
CA GLY A 72 6.73 -12.62 -11.67
C GLY A 72 5.92 -13.90 -11.95
N SER A 73 6.56 -15.07 -11.92
CA SER A 73 5.89 -16.36 -12.13
C SER A 73 4.92 -16.75 -10.99
N ALA A 74 5.05 -16.15 -9.80
CA ALA A 74 4.14 -16.40 -8.69
C ALA A 74 2.74 -15.77 -8.88
N ARG A 75 2.58 -14.89 -9.88
CA ARG A 75 1.30 -14.32 -10.35
C ARG A 75 0.50 -13.64 -9.26
N PHE A 76 1.11 -12.70 -8.51
CA PHE A 76 0.37 -11.77 -7.70
C PHE A 76 -0.34 -10.74 -8.60
N ASP A 77 -1.58 -10.40 -8.29
CA ASP A 77 -2.44 -9.56 -9.14
C ASP A 77 -2.17 -8.07 -8.95
N ALA A 78 -1.90 -7.66 -7.71
CA ALA A 78 -1.61 -6.28 -7.36
C ALA A 78 -0.68 -6.18 -6.14
N MET A 79 -0.04 -5.02 -5.99
CA MET A 79 0.72 -4.66 -4.80
C MET A 79 0.30 -3.29 -4.28
N ILE A 80 0.14 -3.20 -2.97
CA ILE A 80 -0.13 -1.98 -2.22
C ILE A 80 1.05 -1.74 -1.28
N ILE A 81 1.66 -0.55 -1.35
CA ILE A 81 2.65 -0.11 -0.36
C ILE A 81 2.01 0.97 0.50
N ALA A 82 1.67 0.66 1.74
CA ALA A 82 0.93 1.54 2.64
C ALA A 82 1.31 1.33 4.12
N PRO A 83 1.80 2.39 4.80
CA PRO A 83 2.29 3.62 4.21
C PRO A 83 3.64 3.42 3.52
N SER A 84 3.93 4.23 2.51
CA SER A 84 5.24 4.26 1.84
C SER A 84 6.06 5.47 2.30
N SER A 85 7.32 5.21 2.70
CA SER A 85 8.28 6.27 2.88
C SER A 85 8.84 6.75 1.54
N VAL A 86 9.25 8.01 1.47
CA VAL A 86 9.91 8.58 0.28
C VAL A 86 11.25 7.92 -0.03
N GLY A 87 11.91 7.32 0.98
CA GLY A 87 13.12 6.52 0.76
C GLY A 87 12.84 5.23 -0.01
N THR A 88 11.75 4.53 0.31
CA THR A 88 11.29 3.36 -0.46
C THR A 88 10.88 3.76 -1.87
N LEU A 89 10.09 4.84 -1.99
CA LEU A 89 9.69 5.40 -3.28
C LEU A 89 10.91 5.71 -4.18
N GLY A 90 11.94 6.36 -3.62
CA GLY A 90 13.15 6.69 -4.35
C GLY A 90 13.94 5.47 -4.83
N ARG A 91 14.03 4.42 -4.01
CA ARG A 91 14.67 3.16 -4.41
C ARG A 91 13.93 2.50 -5.58
N ILE A 92 12.61 2.42 -5.51
CA ILE A 92 11.79 1.85 -6.60
C ILE A 92 11.98 2.68 -7.87
N ALA A 93 11.93 4.02 -7.78
CA ALA A 93 12.12 4.93 -8.91
C ALA A 93 13.49 4.79 -9.57
N SER A 94 14.51 4.44 -8.80
CA SER A 94 15.88 4.23 -9.29
C SER A 94 16.16 2.77 -9.72
N GLY A 95 15.16 1.87 -9.69
CA GLY A 95 15.33 0.46 -10.03
C GLY A 95 16.15 -0.34 -9.01
N VAL A 96 16.29 0.16 -7.78
CA VAL A 96 17.05 -0.52 -6.71
C VAL A 96 16.17 -1.58 -6.05
N SER A 97 16.60 -2.86 -6.14
CA SER A 97 15.91 -4.03 -5.60
C SER A 97 16.69 -4.64 -4.43
N ASP A 98 16.95 -3.84 -3.39
CA ASP A 98 17.77 -4.19 -2.22
C ASP A 98 16.96 -4.79 -1.05
N SER A 99 15.66 -4.91 -1.21
CA SER A 99 14.74 -5.53 -0.25
C SER A 99 13.60 -6.24 -0.97
N LEU A 100 12.90 -7.14 -0.29
CA LEU A 100 11.73 -7.80 -0.86
C LEU A 100 10.64 -6.81 -1.27
N ILE A 101 10.49 -5.69 -0.55
CA ILE A 101 9.51 -4.64 -0.89
C ILE A 101 9.86 -4.02 -2.25
N THR A 102 11.10 -3.57 -2.43
CA THR A 102 11.55 -2.92 -3.67
C THR A 102 11.61 -3.91 -4.83
N ARG A 103 12.04 -5.15 -4.56
CA ARG A 103 12.03 -6.23 -5.57
C ARG A 103 10.61 -6.57 -6.02
N SER A 104 9.66 -6.72 -5.10
CA SER A 104 8.27 -7.01 -5.45
C SER A 104 7.65 -5.86 -6.27
N ALA A 105 7.95 -4.61 -5.93
CA ALA A 105 7.50 -3.45 -6.70
C ALA A 105 8.08 -3.45 -8.13
N ASP A 106 9.38 -3.74 -8.30
CA ASP A 106 10.02 -3.92 -9.60
C ASP A 106 9.33 -5.02 -10.42
N VAL A 107 9.01 -6.15 -9.77
CA VAL A 107 8.25 -7.24 -10.42
C VAL A 107 6.87 -6.75 -10.89
N MET A 108 6.12 -5.98 -10.07
CA MET A 108 4.83 -5.45 -10.49
C MET A 108 4.97 -4.55 -11.73
N LEU A 109 5.93 -3.64 -11.74
CA LEU A 109 6.15 -2.72 -12.86
C LEU A 109 6.54 -3.46 -14.14
N LYS A 110 7.52 -4.39 -14.08
CA LYS A 110 7.96 -5.12 -15.28
C LYS A 110 6.91 -6.08 -15.85
N GLU A 111 6.03 -6.62 -15.00
CA GLU A 111 4.92 -7.49 -15.39
C GLU A 111 3.64 -6.70 -15.76
N ARG A 112 3.70 -5.36 -15.74
CA ARG A 112 2.55 -4.49 -16.03
C ARG A 112 1.34 -4.75 -15.13
N ARG A 113 1.59 -5.11 -13.85
CA ARG A 113 0.58 -5.33 -12.82
C ARG A 113 0.38 -4.07 -11.99
N ARG A 114 -0.75 -4.00 -11.29
CA ARG A 114 -1.08 -2.83 -10.46
C ARG A 114 -0.12 -2.66 -9.29
N LEU A 115 0.48 -1.47 -9.20
CA LEU A 115 1.27 -1.04 -8.06
C LEU A 115 0.67 0.26 -7.52
N VAL A 116 0.13 0.21 -6.30
CA VAL A 116 -0.45 1.37 -5.61
C VAL A 116 0.47 1.75 -4.46
N ILE A 117 0.90 3.00 -4.42
CA ILE A 117 1.84 3.50 -3.41
C ILE A 117 1.17 4.64 -2.63
N LEU A 118 0.81 4.37 -1.37
CA LEU A 118 0.27 5.38 -0.45
C LEU A 118 1.42 6.11 0.25
N VAL A 119 1.83 7.24 -0.31
CA VAL A 119 2.97 8.03 0.17
C VAL A 119 2.59 8.85 1.38
N ARG A 120 3.35 8.74 2.49
CA ARG A 120 3.18 9.58 3.67
C ARG A 120 4.47 10.37 3.94
N GLU A 121 4.44 11.64 3.54
CA GLU A 121 5.54 12.57 3.71
C GLU A 121 5.05 14.02 3.67
N THR A 122 5.67 14.89 4.49
CA THR A 122 5.47 16.34 4.45
C THR A 122 6.66 17.05 5.11
N PRO A 123 7.20 18.17 4.54
CA PRO A 123 6.97 18.66 3.18
C PRO A 123 7.64 17.77 2.12
N LEU A 124 7.27 17.95 0.86
CA LEU A 124 7.89 17.24 -0.26
C LEU A 124 9.05 18.04 -0.86
N SER A 125 10.20 17.40 -1.06
CA SER A 125 11.31 17.97 -1.83
C SER A 125 11.12 17.76 -3.34
N LEU A 126 11.87 18.50 -4.14
CA LEU A 126 11.86 18.31 -5.60
C LEU A 126 12.27 16.87 -6.00
N VAL A 127 13.18 16.24 -5.26
CA VAL A 127 13.57 14.83 -5.50
C VAL A 127 12.38 13.91 -5.31
N HIS A 128 11.59 14.09 -4.25
CA HIS A 128 10.39 13.30 -4.01
C HIS A 128 9.39 13.44 -5.15
N LEU A 129 9.13 14.68 -5.59
CA LEU A 129 8.20 14.96 -6.69
C LEU A 129 8.67 14.34 -8.01
N ARG A 130 9.96 14.42 -8.34
CA ARG A 130 10.54 13.77 -9.54
C ARG A 130 10.39 12.24 -9.50
N ASN A 131 10.64 11.62 -8.34
CA ASN A 131 10.48 10.19 -8.17
C ASN A 131 9.00 9.77 -8.31
N MET A 132 8.05 10.57 -7.80
CA MET A 132 6.61 10.34 -7.99
C MET A 132 6.22 10.42 -9.47
N THR A 133 6.72 11.43 -10.19
CA THR A 133 6.50 11.56 -11.64
C THR A 133 7.00 10.34 -12.38
N LEU A 134 8.27 9.95 -12.15
CA LEU A 134 8.88 8.79 -12.81
C LEU A 134 8.10 7.50 -12.58
N LEU A 135 7.67 7.25 -11.35
CA LEU A 135 6.89 6.06 -11.02
C LEU A 135 5.48 6.10 -11.63
N THR A 136 4.87 7.28 -11.74
CA THR A 136 3.58 7.45 -12.42
C THR A 136 3.72 7.17 -13.91
N GLU A 137 4.77 7.64 -14.56
CA GLU A 137 5.11 7.34 -15.96
C GLU A 137 5.37 5.84 -16.16
N ALA A 138 5.99 5.18 -15.18
CA ALA A 138 6.21 3.73 -15.19
C ALA A 138 4.92 2.90 -14.97
N GLY A 139 3.80 3.54 -14.62
CA GLY A 139 2.49 2.92 -14.44
C GLY A 139 2.08 2.64 -12.99
N ALA A 140 2.83 3.11 -11.99
CA ALA A 140 2.39 3.04 -10.61
C ALA A 140 1.33 4.10 -10.31
N VAL A 141 0.41 3.79 -9.39
CA VAL A 141 -0.56 4.75 -8.85
C VAL A 141 0.03 5.37 -7.60
N ILE A 142 0.36 6.65 -7.67
CA ILE A 142 0.87 7.41 -6.52
C ILE A 142 -0.30 8.09 -5.81
N MET A 143 -0.50 7.75 -4.55
CA MET A 143 -1.54 8.32 -3.70
C MET A 143 -0.90 8.99 -2.49
N PRO A 144 -0.98 10.31 -2.35
CA PRO A 144 -0.63 10.96 -1.09
C PRO A 144 -1.57 10.51 0.03
N ALA A 145 -1.05 10.34 1.25
CA ALA A 145 -1.87 10.03 2.43
C ALA A 145 -2.65 11.29 2.88
N SER A 146 -3.51 11.77 1.99
CA SER A 146 -4.30 13.01 2.12
C SER A 146 -5.78 12.66 2.05
N PRO A 147 -6.43 12.34 3.19
CA PRO A 147 -7.84 12.00 3.23
C PRO A 147 -8.72 13.21 2.90
N SER A 148 -9.93 12.95 2.41
CA SER A 148 -10.96 13.98 2.18
C SER A 148 -11.71 14.30 3.47
N PHE A 149 -12.22 15.53 3.62
CA PHE A 149 -12.87 16.02 4.84
C PHE A 149 -14.36 16.34 4.67
N TYR A 150 -14.94 16.11 3.49
CA TYR A 150 -16.30 16.53 3.17
C TYR A 150 -17.39 15.49 3.44
N ASN A 151 -17.02 14.29 3.93
CA ASN A 151 -17.99 13.22 4.16
C ASN A 151 -18.57 13.20 5.59
N GLY A 152 -18.11 14.11 6.47
CA GLY A 152 -18.59 14.24 7.85
C GLY A 152 -17.98 13.24 8.82
N GLU A 153 -16.79 12.73 8.52
CA GLU A 153 -16.03 11.88 9.44
C GLU A 153 -15.68 12.63 10.72
N SER A 154 -15.86 11.98 11.86
CA SER A 154 -15.65 12.57 13.20
C SER A 154 -14.43 12.03 13.93
N THR A 155 -13.86 10.92 13.43
CA THR A 155 -12.70 10.25 14.03
C THR A 155 -11.57 10.08 13.02
N ILE A 156 -10.34 9.92 13.52
CA ILE A 156 -9.18 9.58 12.68
C ILE A 156 -9.41 8.26 11.96
N GLU A 157 -10.03 7.30 12.63
CA GLU A 157 -10.36 5.98 12.08
C GLU A 157 -11.26 6.11 10.84
N GLU A 158 -12.34 6.85 10.95
CA GLU A 158 -13.27 7.06 9.83
C GLU A 158 -12.61 7.83 8.68
N LEU A 159 -11.84 8.88 9.02
CA LEU A 159 -11.15 9.72 8.06
C LEU A 159 -10.14 8.92 7.22
N THR A 160 -9.33 8.10 7.87
CA THR A 160 -8.32 7.27 7.19
C THR A 160 -8.95 6.10 6.45
N MET A 161 -10.07 5.55 6.94
CA MET A 161 -10.79 4.45 6.29
C MET A 161 -11.27 4.81 4.88
N ASN A 162 -11.73 6.02 4.64
CA ASN A 162 -12.14 6.46 3.31
C ASN A 162 -10.99 6.40 2.30
N LEU A 163 -9.80 6.83 2.71
CA LEU A 163 -8.62 6.73 1.85
C LEU A 163 -8.17 5.28 1.67
N SER A 164 -8.22 4.46 2.74
CA SER A 164 -7.91 3.02 2.67
C SER A 164 -8.80 2.28 1.68
N ARG A 165 -10.10 2.56 1.67
CA ARG A 165 -11.05 2.02 0.67
C ARG A 165 -10.65 2.42 -0.76
N ARG A 166 -10.26 3.67 -0.94
CA ARG A 166 -9.80 4.15 -2.25
C ARG A 166 -8.53 3.44 -2.71
N VAL A 167 -7.59 3.16 -1.80
CA VAL A 167 -6.36 2.41 -2.09
C VAL A 167 -6.69 0.99 -2.54
N VAL A 168 -7.60 0.29 -1.83
CA VAL A 168 -8.02 -1.07 -2.15
C VAL A 168 -8.72 -1.12 -3.52
N ASP A 169 -9.60 -0.15 -3.80
CA ASP A 169 -10.27 -0.02 -5.10
C ASP A 169 -9.27 0.20 -6.25
N MET A 170 -8.24 1.05 -6.05
CA MET A 170 -7.19 1.26 -7.05
C MET A 170 -6.35 0.01 -7.29
N ALA A 171 -6.22 -0.88 -6.31
CA ALA A 171 -5.60 -2.18 -6.48
C ALA A 171 -6.50 -3.19 -7.23
N GLY A 172 -7.75 -2.83 -7.51
CA GLY A 172 -8.71 -3.62 -8.28
C GLY A 172 -9.52 -4.62 -7.47
N VAL A 173 -9.57 -4.45 -6.17
CA VAL A 173 -10.45 -5.20 -5.28
C VAL A 173 -11.68 -4.35 -5.00
N GLU A 174 -12.85 -4.86 -5.30
CA GLU A 174 -14.11 -4.17 -5.02
C GLU A 174 -14.30 -3.98 -3.52
N CYS A 175 -14.60 -2.75 -3.14
CA CYS A 175 -14.76 -2.36 -1.75
C CYS A 175 -15.94 -1.40 -1.63
N PRO A 176 -16.89 -1.63 -0.70
CA PRO A 176 -17.99 -0.71 -0.48
C PRO A 176 -17.46 0.69 -0.11
N ARG A 177 -17.84 1.70 -0.89
CA ARG A 177 -17.46 3.09 -0.66
C ARG A 177 -18.65 4.02 -0.88
N LYS A 178 -18.61 5.19 -0.24
CA LYS A 178 -19.53 6.27 -0.58
C LYS A 178 -19.09 6.87 -1.93
N GLU A 179 -19.95 6.77 -2.93
CA GLU A 179 -19.72 7.46 -4.19
C GLU A 179 -20.14 8.93 -4.08
N TRP A 180 -19.39 9.80 -4.72
CA TRP A 180 -19.78 11.20 -4.85
C TRP A 180 -20.89 11.29 -5.90
N VAL A 181 -22.11 11.50 -5.45
CA VAL A 181 -23.30 11.65 -6.33
C VAL A 181 -23.64 13.13 -6.64
N GLY A 182 -22.76 14.05 -6.30
CA GLY A 182 -23.02 15.47 -6.44
C GLY A 182 -23.99 16.04 -5.40
N LYS A 183 -24.34 17.31 -5.53
CA LYS A 183 -25.39 17.93 -4.73
C LYS A 183 -26.73 17.46 -5.31
N LYS A 184 -27.57 16.79 -4.53
CA LYS A 184 -28.99 16.66 -4.89
C LYS A 184 -29.55 18.08 -4.90
N MET A 185 -29.85 18.61 -6.10
CA MET A 185 -30.65 19.81 -6.23
C MET A 185 -32.09 19.55 -5.81
#